data_62279d3b7bef30787ac5f72452c3db48
#
_entry.id   62279d3b7bef30787ac5f72452c3db48
#
_cell.length_a   1.000
_cell.length_b   1.000
_cell.length_c   1.000
_cell.angle_alpha   90.00
_cell.angle_beta   90.00
_cell.angle_gamma   90.00
#
_symmetry.space_group_name_H-M   'P 1'
#
loop_
_entity.id
_entity.type
_entity.pdbx_description
1 polymer ?
#
loop_
_entity_poly.entity_id
_entity_poly.type
_entity_poly.pdbx_seq_one_letter_code
_entity_poly.pdbx_strand_id
1 'polypeptide(L)'
;MLSSYRKGNVKNSISVHIFLGDSLVTNDTGVEHHPQNIPDEIGYDRIRDAFRSKSEIAYQGAVQRLDNKRTHLKQNPKPADNAVVPEFKRMPPAVWIGPSALTIPCPVTDMEQLSNRLSKVFSDYPELFNHCVKVYQKRVDYYRLTSEGQKILQPDTAFHITARASIKTDSNEVKTEYYRLHVGGINDLPSEDALIGELHRFAEYMQQKNRAKAVEDLYIGPVLYEDDAAMELLAEKIADYSHSYWISIRNQSDRKHRYLGKQVFPPALSVCQLGNDSVYNGVKLLGYRQVDADGTKPKTLPIIEKGILKHMLTGRTPSLGCPASTGNEHFDGLSRTLETRYTAGVFRVTSNRPVPYSKLYKRFLKAAKKAGLEHTYIIRKNRTSPYALIRVDLSTGKEELVEGNYNSPSREQFKRMHAISKEENVYNLDPAGGKGLGIISPKAILLEDMELDITPSRARHIDEAFYELRH
;
A
#
# COMPACT_ATOMS: atom_id res chain seq x y z
N MET A 1 16.46 -22.01 -21.03
CA MET A 1 15.44 -21.20 -20.30
C MET A 1 14.19 -22.04 -20.19
N LEU A 2 13.75 -22.43 -18.99
CA LEU A 2 12.54 -23.23 -18.81
C LEU A 2 11.39 -22.25 -18.50
N SER A 3 10.45 -22.10 -19.45
CA SER A 3 9.18 -21.46 -19.15
C SER A 3 8.20 -22.50 -18.63
N SER A 4 7.56 -22.26 -17.53
CA SER A 4 6.50 -23.11 -17.01
C SER A 4 5.25 -22.29 -16.73
N TYR A 5 4.13 -22.69 -17.30
CA TYR A 5 2.83 -22.20 -16.88
C TYR A 5 2.37 -22.96 -15.64
N ARG A 6 1.95 -22.22 -14.63
CA ARG A 6 1.17 -22.80 -13.54
C ARG A 6 -0.21 -22.13 -13.55
N LYS A 7 -1.27 -22.93 -13.68
CA LYS A 7 -2.60 -22.46 -13.34
C LYS A 7 -2.55 -22.02 -11.89
N GLY A 8 -2.86 -20.74 -11.66
CA GLY A 8 -2.89 -20.19 -10.31
C GLY A 8 -3.88 -20.96 -9.44
N ASN A 9 -3.65 -21.01 -8.14
CA ASN A 9 -4.60 -21.60 -7.21
C ASN A 9 -5.89 -20.78 -7.22
N VAL A 10 -6.99 -21.37 -7.65
CA VAL A 10 -8.32 -20.83 -7.39
C VAL A 10 -8.58 -21.07 -5.90
N LYS A 11 -8.75 -19.99 -5.14
CA LYS A 11 -9.06 -20.07 -3.73
C LYS A 11 -10.42 -19.42 -3.50
N ASN A 12 -11.37 -20.20 -3.05
CA ASN A 12 -12.62 -19.70 -2.53
C ASN A 12 -12.53 -19.63 -1.02
N SER A 13 -12.86 -18.51 -0.41
CA SER A 13 -12.89 -18.37 1.05
C SER A 13 -14.21 -17.76 1.51
N ILE A 14 -14.67 -18.19 2.68
CA ILE A 14 -15.85 -17.63 3.33
C ILE A 14 -15.41 -17.07 4.68
N SER A 15 -15.84 -15.86 4.96
CA SER A 15 -15.77 -15.28 6.30
C SER A 15 -17.16 -14.84 6.76
N VAL A 16 -17.44 -15.01 8.04
CA VAL A 16 -18.70 -14.60 8.65
C VAL A 16 -18.40 -13.57 9.74
N HIS A 17 -19.09 -12.44 9.68
CA HIS A 17 -18.96 -11.36 10.64
C HIS A 17 -20.30 -11.19 11.35
N ILE A 18 -20.32 -11.32 12.67
CA ILE A 18 -21.52 -11.14 13.48
C ILE A 18 -21.35 -9.99 14.45
N PHE A 19 -22.24 -9.01 14.36
CA PHE A 19 -22.35 -7.90 15.29
C PHE A 19 -23.58 -8.10 16.15
N LEU A 20 -23.38 -8.24 17.46
CA LEU A 20 -24.44 -8.34 18.48
C LEU A 20 -24.43 -7.10 19.36
N GLY A 21 -25.58 -6.77 19.94
CA GLY A 21 -25.75 -5.62 20.79
C GLY A 21 -26.60 -4.54 20.14
N ASP A 22 -26.51 -3.33 20.65
CA ASP A 22 -27.14 -2.14 20.08
C ASP A 22 -26.12 -1.28 19.33
N SER A 23 -26.54 -0.10 18.85
CA SER A 23 -25.64 0.80 18.13
C SER A 23 -24.51 1.38 18.98
N LEU A 24 -24.65 1.38 20.30
CA LEU A 24 -23.72 2.00 21.25
C LEU A 24 -22.73 0.98 21.81
N VAL A 25 -23.16 -0.26 22.01
CA VAL A 25 -22.35 -1.34 22.58
C VAL A 25 -22.51 -2.60 21.76
N THR A 26 -21.49 -2.93 21.00
CA THR A 26 -21.41 -4.17 20.23
C THR A 26 -20.32 -5.10 20.78
N ASN A 27 -20.23 -6.28 20.23
CA ASN A 27 -19.16 -7.24 20.56
C ASN A 27 -17.76 -6.86 20.02
N ASP A 28 -17.55 -5.62 19.65
CA ASP A 28 -16.31 -5.02 19.15
C ASP A 28 -15.79 -5.58 17.81
N THR A 29 -15.37 -6.80 17.77
CA THR A 29 -14.88 -7.45 16.56
C THR A 29 -15.79 -8.64 16.27
N GLY A 30 -16.74 -8.46 15.40
CA GLY A 30 -17.63 -9.54 14.96
C GLY A 30 -16.95 -10.55 14.04
N VAL A 31 -15.64 -10.73 14.15
CA VAL A 31 -14.88 -11.46 13.15
C VAL A 31 -14.36 -12.76 13.73
N GLU A 32 -14.89 -13.85 13.25
CA GLU A 32 -14.20 -15.14 13.28
C GLU A 32 -13.47 -15.32 11.95
N HIS A 33 -12.18 -15.02 11.96
CA HIS A 33 -11.29 -15.26 10.83
C HIS A 33 -10.81 -16.70 10.83
N HIS A 34 -11.55 -17.55 10.23
CA HIS A 34 -11.01 -18.78 9.68
C HIS A 34 -11.46 -18.86 8.23
N PRO A 35 -10.69 -18.31 7.28
CA PRO A 35 -10.98 -18.54 5.88
C PRO A 35 -10.90 -20.05 5.66
N GLN A 36 -12.03 -20.67 5.47
CA GLN A 36 -12.07 -22.05 5.03
C GLN A 36 -11.86 -22.01 3.52
N ASN A 37 -10.76 -22.57 3.06
CA ASN A 37 -10.59 -22.80 1.65
C ASN A 37 -11.67 -23.76 1.19
N ILE A 38 -12.46 -23.33 0.24
CA ILE A 38 -13.53 -24.12 -0.35
C ILE A 38 -12.99 -24.62 -1.70
N PRO A 39 -13.05 -25.93 -2.00
CA PRO A 39 -12.66 -26.45 -3.31
C PRO A 39 -13.44 -25.81 -4.45
N ASP A 40 -12.87 -25.77 -5.65
CA ASP A 40 -13.43 -25.09 -6.84
C ASP A 40 -14.76 -25.68 -7.31
N GLU A 41 -14.99 -26.97 -7.09
CA GLU A 41 -16.22 -27.68 -7.47
C GLU A 41 -17.17 -27.81 -6.28
N ILE A 42 -17.76 -26.69 -5.87
CA ILE A 42 -18.69 -26.70 -4.75
C ILE A 42 -20.10 -26.42 -5.19
N GLY A 43 -20.97 -27.42 -4.95
CA GLY A 43 -22.40 -27.24 -5.03
C GLY A 43 -22.94 -26.32 -3.93
N TYR A 44 -24.12 -25.74 -4.20
CA TYR A 44 -24.84 -24.84 -3.29
C TYR A 44 -24.93 -25.36 -1.84
N ASP A 45 -25.20 -26.65 -1.66
CA ASP A 45 -25.38 -27.25 -0.33
C ASP A 45 -24.10 -27.16 0.52
N ARG A 46 -22.95 -27.40 -0.05
CA ARG A 46 -21.66 -27.29 0.67
C ARG A 46 -21.35 -25.83 1.06
N ILE A 47 -21.65 -24.88 0.20
CA ILE A 47 -21.50 -23.44 0.50
C ILE A 47 -22.43 -23.08 1.66
N ARG A 48 -23.70 -23.48 1.59
CA ARG A 48 -24.69 -23.24 2.64
C ARG A 48 -24.24 -23.83 3.99
N ASP A 49 -23.77 -25.09 3.97
CA ASP A 49 -23.37 -25.78 5.19
C ASP A 49 -22.09 -25.17 5.80
N ALA A 50 -21.16 -24.74 4.95
CA ALA A 50 -19.99 -23.98 5.39
C ALA A 50 -20.39 -22.64 6.03
N PHE A 51 -21.33 -21.89 5.45
CA PHE A 51 -21.86 -20.68 6.05
C PHE A 51 -22.56 -20.95 7.38
N ARG A 52 -23.39 -22.00 7.46
CA ARG A 52 -24.10 -22.37 8.70
C ARG A 52 -23.13 -22.69 9.83
N SER A 53 -22.14 -23.55 9.57
CA SER A 53 -21.14 -23.92 10.57
C SER A 53 -20.34 -22.71 11.05
N LYS A 54 -19.90 -21.85 10.14
CA LYS A 54 -19.15 -20.65 10.50
C LYS A 54 -19.99 -19.60 11.21
N SER A 55 -21.26 -19.47 10.85
CA SER A 55 -22.17 -18.56 11.54
C SER A 55 -22.40 -18.97 12.99
N GLU A 56 -22.51 -20.26 13.28
CA GLU A 56 -22.64 -20.76 14.63
C GLU A 56 -21.42 -20.42 15.49
N ILE A 57 -20.21 -20.71 14.99
CA ILE A 57 -18.96 -20.40 15.70
C ILE A 57 -18.81 -18.89 15.93
N ALA A 58 -19.07 -18.10 14.89
CA ALA A 58 -18.98 -16.65 14.95
C ALA A 58 -20.00 -16.06 15.95
N TYR A 59 -21.20 -16.62 16.01
CA TYR A 59 -22.26 -16.20 16.94
C TYR A 59 -21.87 -16.45 18.40
N GLN A 60 -21.40 -17.64 18.72
CA GLN A 60 -20.95 -17.98 20.07
C GLN A 60 -19.79 -17.08 20.51
N GLY A 61 -18.82 -16.88 19.64
CA GLY A 61 -17.71 -15.96 19.90
C GLY A 61 -18.16 -14.50 20.07
N ALA A 62 -19.17 -14.06 19.33
CA ALA A 62 -19.73 -12.72 19.44
C ALA A 62 -20.49 -12.51 20.77
N VAL A 63 -21.29 -13.51 21.21
CA VAL A 63 -21.97 -13.48 22.51
C VAL A 63 -20.97 -13.34 23.65
N GLN A 64 -19.97 -14.20 23.68
CA GLN A 64 -18.93 -14.16 24.72
C GLN A 64 -18.19 -12.79 24.77
N ARG A 65 -17.86 -12.25 23.63
CA ARG A 65 -17.21 -10.94 23.54
C ARG A 65 -18.08 -9.80 24.04
N LEU A 66 -19.37 -9.82 23.67
CA LEU A 66 -20.32 -8.82 24.13
C LEU A 66 -20.51 -8.86 25.67
N ASP A 67 -20.61 -10.04 26.26
CA ASP A 67 -20.75 -10.21 27.71
C ASP A 67 -19.48 -9.78 28.45
N ASN A 68 -18.31 -10.14 27.93
CA ASN A 68 -17.03 -9.67 28.48
C ASN A 68 -16.94 -8.13 28.42
N LYS A 69 -17.38 -7.54 27.34
CA LYS A 69 -17.37 -6.09 27.15
C LYS A 69 -18.34 -5.39 28.10
N ARG A 70 -19.56 -5.89 28.23
CA ARG A 70 -20.55 -5.35 29.18
C ARG A 70 -20.05 -5.42 30.61
N THR A 71 -19.38 -6.50 30.98
CA THR A 71 -18.76 -6.68 32.30
C THR A 71 -17.65 -5.66 32.51
N HIS A 72 -16.79 -5.48 31.53
CA HIS A 72 -15.72 -4.49 31.60
C HIS A 72 -16.25 -3.06 31.73
N LEU A 73 -17.29 -2.69 31.00
CA LEU A 73 -17.92 -1.37 31.06
C LEU A 73 -18.60 -1.09 32.43
N LYS A 74 -19.16 -2.12 33.05
CA LYS A 74 -19.69 -1.99 34.42
C LYS A 74 -18.59 -1.71 35.44
N GLN A 75 -17.45 -2.36 35.29
CA GLN A 75 -16.29 -2.18 36.18
C GLN A 75 -15.52 -0.89 35.89
N ASN A 76 -15.51 -0.45 34.63
CA ASN A 76 -14.78 0.72 34.18
C ASN A 76 -15.72 1.63 33.35
N PRO A 77 -16.60 2.38 33.99
CA PRO A 77 -17.54 3.25 33.29
C PRO A 77 -16.78 4.31 32.48
N LYS A 78 -17.24 4.57 31.26
CA LYS A 78 -16.66 5.63 30.41
C LYS A 78 -16.83 7.00 31.12
N PRO A 79 -15.79 7.87 31.11
CA PRO A 79 -15.94 9.23 31.61
C PRO A 79 -17.11 9.94 30.92
N ALA A 80 -17.86 10.75 31.68
CA ALA A 80 -19.06 11.46 31.20
C ALA A 80 -18.74 12.42 30.01
N ASP A 81 -17.51 12.92 29.92
CA ASP A 81 -17.06 13.85 28.89
C ASP A 81 -16.69 13.16 27.54
N ASN A 82 -16.69 11.85 27.50
CA ASN A 82 -16.48 11.15 26.22
C ASN A 82 -17.81 11.15 25.46
N ALA A 83 -17.88 11.94 24.39
CA ALA A 83 -19.00 11.86 23.46
C ALA A 83 -19.25 10.40 23.06
N VAL A 84 -20.47 9.93 23.30
CA VAL A 84 -20.84 8.56 22.98
C VAL A 84 -20.92 8.45 21.48
N VAL A 85 -19.91 7.85 20.87
CA VAL A 85 -19.90 7.55 19.44
C VAL A 85 -20.47 6.16 19.26
N PRO A 86 -21.47 6.01 18.38
CA PRO A 86 -21.97 4.68 18.03
C PRO A 86 -20.84 3.79 17.50
N GLU A 87 -20.79 2.56 17.99
CA GLU A 87 -19.78 1.58 17.52
C GLU A 87 -20.16 0.95 16.19
N PHE A 88 -21.43 1.08 15.82
CA PHE A 88 -21.99 0.48 14.63
C PHE A 88 -23.18 1.28 14.12
N LYS A 89 -23.17 1.61 12.84
CA LYS A 89 -24.28 2.28 12.17
C LYS A 89 -25.02 1.30 11.27
N ARG A 90 -26.34 1.22 11.40
CA ARG A 90 -27.15 0.51 10.43
C ARG A 90 -27.08 1.19 9.08
N MET A 91 -26.96 0.38 8.03
CA MET A 91 -26.90 0.87 6.66
C MET A 91 -28.18 0.49 5.92
N PRO A 92 -28.69 1.35 5.04
CA PRO A 92 -29.81 0.99 4.20
C PRO A 92 -29.47 -0.19 3.30
N PRO A 93 -30.47 -0.99 2.87
CA PRO A 93 -30.24 -2.00 1.85
C PRO A 93 -29.58 -1.39 0.61
N ALA A 94 -28.59 -2.09 0.08
CA ALA A 94 -27.89 -1.68 -1.13
C ALA A 94 -27.60 -2.90 -2.00
N VAL A 95 -27.92 -2.80 -3.28
CA VAL A 95 -27.62 -3.85 -4.25
C VAL A 95 -26.71 -3.28 -5.32
N TRP A 96 -25.51 -3.81 -5.40
CA TRP A 96 -24.57 -3.49 -6.45
C TRP A 96 -23.87 -4.76 -6.93
N ILE A 97 -24.15 -5.15 -8.17
CA ILE A 97 -23.62 -6.34 -8.78
C ILE A 97 -22.81 -5.91 -10.00
N GLY A 98 -21.49 -5.84 -9.82
CA GLY A 98 -20.54 -5.61 -10.91
C GLY A 98 -20.37 -6.81 -11.82
N PRO A 99 -19.75 -6.62 -12.98
CA PRO A 99 -19.36 -7.75 -13.83
C PRO A 99 -18.31 -8.60 -13.11
N SER A 100 -18.44 -9.93 -13.16
CA SER A 100 -17.46 -10.82 -12.51
C SER A 100 -16.06 -10.65 -13.13
N ALA A 101 -15.06 -10.52 -12.28
CA ALA A 101 -13.65 -10.54 -12.71
C ALA A 101 -13.25 -11.89 -13.33
N LEU A 102 -13.93 -12.97 -12.96
CA LEU A 102 -13.64 -14.31 -13.44
C LEU A 102 -14.07 -14.52 -14.91
N THR A 103 -14.97 -13.67 -15.43
CA THR A 103 -15.37 -13.69 -16.84
C THR A 103 -14.35 -13.01 -17.76
N ILE A 104 -13.38 -12.26 -17.20
CA ILE A 104 -12.33 -11.63 -17.99
C ILE A 104 -11.38 -12.73 -18.50
N PRO A 105 -11.12 -12.79 -19.81
CA PRO A 105 -10.20 -13.78 -20.37
C PRO A 105 -8.80 -13.67 -19.73
N CYS A 106 -8.17 -14.81 -19.52
CA CYS A 106 -6.77 -14.87 -19.12
C CYS A 106 -5.92 -15.17 -20.37
N PRO A 107 -5.13 -14.22 -20.87
CA PRO A 107 -4.35 -14.37 -22.09
C PRO A 107 -3.05 -15.14 -21.82
N VAL A 108 -3.17 -16.43 -21.47
CA VAL A 108 -2.05 -17.27 -21.02
C VAL A 108 -0.91 -17.31 -22.04
N THR A 109 -1.23 -17.52 -23.32
CA THR A 109 -0.21 -17.58 -24.38
C THR A 109 0.55 -16.27 -24.52
N ASP A 110 -0.15 -15.13 -24.48
CA ASP A 110 0.48 -13.82 -24.57
C ASP A 110 1.37 -13.56 -23.35
N MET A 111 0.92 -13.98 -22.16
CA MET A 111 1.69 -13.86 -20.92
C MET A 111 2.96 -14.70 -20.93
N GLU A 112 2.89 -15.94 -21.45
CA GLU A 112 4.06 -16.80 -21.62
C GLU A 112 5.05 -16.22 -22.61
N GLN A 113 4.56 -15.78 -23.78
CA GLN A 113 5.41 -15.14 -24.80
C GLN A 113 6.06 -13.88 -24.25
N LEU A 114 5.31 -13.01 -23.56
CA LEU A 114 5.83 -11.81 -22.94
C LEU A 114 6.91 -12.16 -21.88
N SER A 115 6.63 -13.10 -21.00
CA SER A 115 7.58 -13.54 -19.97
C SER A 115 8.89 -14.05 -20.60
N ASN A 116 8.78 -14.83 -21.68
CA ASN A 116 9.94 -15.36 -22.41
C ASN A 116 10.77 -14.24 -23.06
N ARG A 117 10.12 -13.26 -23.71
CA ARG A 117 10.82 -12.13 -24.31
C ARG A 117 11.52 -11.25 -23.28
N LEU A 118 10.81 -10.92 -22.20
CA LEU A 118 11.38 -10.12 -21.10
C LEU A 118 12.52 -10.84 -20.39
N SER A 119 12.44 -12.16 -20.21
CA SER A 119 13.51 -12.95 -19.58
C SER A 119 14.82 -12.94 -20.36
N LYS A 120 14.77 -12.72 -21.68
CA LYS A 120 15.97 -12.68 -22.53
C LYS A 120 16.92 -11.52 -22.16
N VAL A 121 16.40 -10.45 -21.58
CA VAL A 121 17.21 -9.31 -21.10
C VAL A 121 18.36 -9.78 -20.22
N PHE A 122 18.11 -10.76 -19.35
CA PHE A 122 19.14 -11.26 -18.41
C PHE A 122 20.27 -12.06 -19.10
N SER A 123 20.11 -12.43 -20.36
CA SER A 123 21.19 -13.07 -21.14
C SER A 123 22.38 -12.13 -21.39
N ASP A 124 22.16 -10.82 -21.34
CA ASP A 124 23.19 -9.80 -21.52
C ASP A 124 23.99 -9.53 -20.24
N TYR A 125 23.58 -10.16 -19.12
CA TYR A 125 24.16 -9.98 -17.78
C TYR A 125 24.54 -11.33 -17.16
N PRO A 126 25.61 -11.98 -17.62
CA PRO A 126 25.99 -13.34 -17.22
C PRO A 126 26.32 -13.50 -15.74
N GLU A 127 26.67 -12.41 -15.05
CA GLU A 127 26.93 -12.39 -13.62
C GLU A 127 25.66 -12.46 -12.76
N LEU A 128 24.50 -12.17 -13.36
CA LEU A 128 23.23 -12.32 -12.67
C LEU A 128 22.74 -13.78 -12.77
N PHE A 129 22.53 -14.39 -11.64
CA PHE A 129 22.02 -15.75 -11.57
C PHE A 129 20.67 -15.80 -10.83
N ASN A 130 20.03 -16.97 -10.83
CA ASN A 130 18.73 -17.19 -10.20
C ASN A 130 17.70 -16.12 -10.61
N HIS A 131 17.79 -15.66 -11.86
CA HIS A 131 16.85 -14.69 -12.41
C HIS A 131 15.58 -15.37 -12.92
N CYS A 132 14.46 -14.70 -12.73
CA CYS A 132 13.20 -15.11 -13.36
C CYS A 132 12.31 -13.90 -13.59
N VAL A 133 11.52 -13.95 -14.67
CA VAL A 133 10.42 -13.02 -14.90
C VAL A 133 9.12 -13.79 -14.78
N LYS A 134 8.20 -13.27 -13.97
CA LYS A 134 6.84 -13.80 -13.82
C LYS A 134 5.86 -12.78 -14.36
N VAL A 135 4.94 -13.23 -15.18
CA VAL A 135 3.79 -12.48 -15.67
C VAL A 135 2.54 -13.18 -15.20
N TYR A 136 1.69 -12.51 -14.44
CA TYR A 136 0.48 -13.12 -13.91
C TYR A 136 -0.68 -12.13 -13.81
N GLN A 137 -1.90 -12.64 -13.85
CA GLN A 137 -3.14 -11.89 -13.69
C GLN A 137 -3.86 -12.34 -12.44
N LYS A 138 -4.20 -11.35 -11.61
CA LYS A 138 -5.10 -11.52 -10.47
C LYS A 138 -6.53 -11.24 -10.93
N ARG A 139 -7.47 -12.11 -10.57
CA ARG A 139 -8.91 -11.92 -10.77
C ARG A 139 -9.62 -12.39 -9.51
N VAL A 140 -10.33 -11.50 -8.85
CA VAL A 140 -11.03 -11.80 -7.60
C VAL A 140 -12.42 -11.19 -7.64
N ASP A 141 -13.41 -11.96 -7.24
CA ASP A 141 -14.76 -11.48 -6.96
C ASP A 141 -14.99 -11.44 -5.46
N TYR A 142 -15.25 -10.27 -4.95
CA TYR A 142 -15.62 -10.08 -3.54
C TYR A 142 -17.14 -10.00 -3.42
N TYR A 143 -17.71 -10.97 -2.71
CA TYR A 143 -19.13 -11.00 -2.38
C TYR A 143 -19.34 -10.56 -0.94
N ARG A 144 -20.29 -9.66 -0.73
CA ARG A 144 -20.75 -9.31 0.62
C ARG A 144 -22.27 -9.33 0.69
N LEU A 145 -22.77 -10.12 1.61
CA LEU A 145 -24.18 -10.21 1.94
C LEU A 145 -24.36 -9.84 3.41
N THR A 146 -25.38 -9.05 3.72
CA THR A 146 -25.69 -8.68 5.11
C THR A 146 -27.15 -8.91 5.44
N SER A 147 -27.45 -9.11 6.72
CA SER A 147 -28.82 -9.20 7.22
C SER A 147 -29.63 -7.91 7.05
N GLU A 148 -28.96 -6.78 6.77
CA GLU A 148 -29.60 -5.50 6.46
C GLU A 148 -30.01 -5.37 4.99
N GLY A 149 -29.77 -6.40 4.17
CA GLY A 149 -30.19 -6.45 2.76
C GLY A 149 -29.15 -5.92 1.78
N GLN A 150 -27.90 -5.72 2.18
CA GLN A 150 -26.84 -5.42 1.24
C GLN A 150 -26.44 -6.65 0.46
N LYS A 151 -26.30 -6.50 -0.85
CA LYS A 151 -25.84 -7.52 -1.80
C LYS A 151 -24.83 -6.89 -2.74
N ILE A 152 -23.56 -7.08 -2.44
CA ILE A 152 -22.47 -6.44 -3.16
C ILE A 152 -21.63 -7.52 -3.83
N LEU A 153 -21.41 -7.40 -5.14
CA LEU A 153 -20.38 -8.13 -5.89
C LEU A 153 -19.42 -7.10 -6.46
N GLN A 154 -18.20 -7.08 -5.99
CA GLN A 154 -17.17 -6.21 -6.50
C GLN A 154 -16.02 -7.01 -7.11
N PRO A 155 -15.77 -6.85 -8.43
CA PRO A 155 -14.61 -7.42 -9.06
C PRO A 155 -13.34 -6.66 -8.68
N ASP A 156 -12.23 -7.37 -8.67
CA ASP A 156 -10.90 -6.81 -8.53
C ASP A 156 -9.96 -7.53 -9.50
N THR A 157 -9.26 -6.76 -10.32
CA THR A 157 -8.33 -7.28 -11.31
C THR A 157 -7.04 -6.50 -11.26
N ALA A 158 -5.93 -7.22 -11.36
CA ALA A 158 -4.63 -6.61 -11.55
C ALA A 158 -3.77 -7.52 -12.43
N PHE A 159 -2.88 -6.91 -13.17
CA PHE A 159 -1.90 -7.59 -14.00
C PHE A 159 -0.50 -7.22 -13.49
N HIS A 160 0.35 -8.22 -13.35
CA HIS A 160 1.63 -8.08 -12.68
C HIS A 160 2.77 -8.57 -13.57
N ILE A 161 3.84 -7.79 -13.60
CA ILE A 161 5.14 -8.23 -14.05
C ILE A 161 6.08 -8.12 -12.86
N THR A 162 6.71 -9.23 -12.50
CA THR A 162 7.75 -9.24 -11.49
C THR A 162 9.01 -9.86 -12.06
N ALA A 163 10.15 -9.24 -11.80
CA ALA A 163 11.44 -9.86 -12.08
C ALA A 163 12.22 -9.99 -10.78
N ARG A 164 12.99 -11.06 -10.69
CA ARG A 164 13.94 -11.31 -9.61
C ARG A 164 15.29 -11.60 -10.24
N ALA A 165 16.35 -11.08 -9.65
CA ALA A 165 17.71 -11.45 -10.01
C ALA A 165 18.59 -11.48 -8.77
N SER A 166 19.60 -12.34 -8.77
CA SER A 166 20.61 -12.45 -7.73
C SER A 166 21.99 -12.19 -8.30
N ILE A 167 22.85 -11.56 -7.53
CA ILE A 167 24.26 -11.37 -7.85
C ILE A 167 25.13 -11.81 -6.67
N LYS A 168 26.27 -12.39 -6.96
CA LYS A 168 27.23 -12.82 -5.94
C LYS A 168 28.29 -11.74 -5.79
N THR A 169 28.48 -11.25 -4.59
CA THR A 169 29.52 -10.27 -4.27
C THR A 169 30.91 -10.91 -4.19
N ASP A 170 31.95 -10.09 -4.23
CA ASP A 170 33.33 -10.51 -4.05
C ASP A 170 33.57 -11.16 -2.67
N SER A 171 32.77 -10.78 -1.66
CA SER A 171 32.76 -11.38 -0.32
C SER A 171 31.97 -12.68 -0.22
N ASN A 172 31.55 -13.25 -1.33
CA ASN A 172 30.73 -14.48 -1.40
C ASN A 172 29.28 -14.33 -0.89
N GLU A 173 28.80 -13.14 -0.62
CA GLU A 173 27.42 -12.86 -0.26
C GLU A 173 26.52 -12.87 -1.50
N VAL A 174 25.27 -13.28 -1.31
CA VAL A 174 24.25 -13.23 -2.37
C VAL A 174 23.31 -12.08 -2.11
N LYS A 175 23.24 -11.14 -3.04
CA LYS A 175 22.26 -10.07 -3.04
C LYS A 175 21.16 -10.39 -4.02
N THR A 176 19.91 -10.35 -3.57
CA THR A 176 18.71 -10.61 -4.39
C THR A 176 17.79 -9.42 -4.36
N GLU A 177 17.35 -8.99 -5.54
CA GLU A 177 16.44 -7.85 -5.69
C GLU A 177 15.27 -8.20 -6.59
N TYR A 178 14.24 -7.36 -6.48
CA TYR A 178 12.97 -7.54 -7.18
C TYR A 178 12.60 -6.26 -7.93
N TYR A 179 12.06 -6.46 -9.12
CA TYR A 179 11.33 -5.45 -9.88
C TYR A 179 9.84 -5.80 -9.88
N ARG A 180 8.95 -4.81 -9.72
CA ARG A 180 7.49 -5.03 -9.69
C ARG A 180 6.76 -3.94 -10.45
N LEU A 181 5.87 -4.38 -11.34
CA LEU A 181 4.93 -3.52 -12.06
C LEU A 181 3.51 -4.04 -11.86
N HIS A 182 2.59 -3.16 -11.51
CA HIS A 182 1.18 -3.46 -11.32
C HIS A 182 0.33 -2.56 -12.23
N VAL A 183 -0.52 -3.16 -13.05
CA VAL A 183 -1.46 -2.45 -13.94
C VAL A 183 -2.84 -3.12 -13.92
N GLY A 184 -3.85 -2.48 -14.50
CA GLY A 184 -5.23 -2.99 -14.50
C GLY A 184 -5.46 -4.22 -15.37
N GLY A 185 -4.70 -4.34 -16.44
CA GLY A 185 -4.81 -5.45 -17.40
C GLY A 185 -3.64 -5.45 -18.37
N ILE A 186 -3.59 -6.45 -19.25
CA ILE A 186 -2.52 -6.59 -20.26
C ILE A 186 -2.46 -5.38 -21.19
N ASN A 187 -3.59 -4.78 -21.54
CA ASN A 187 -3.68 -3.61 -22.40
C ASN A 187 -3.24 -2.29 -21.73
N ASP A 188 -3.06 -2.31 -20.42
CA ASP A 188 -2.58 -1.17 -19.64
C ASP A 188 -1.05 -1.21 -19.42
N LEU A 189 -0.36 -2.20 -20.01
CA LEU A 189 1.09 -2.31 -19.93
C LEU A 189 1.76 -1.20 -20.75
N PRO A 190 2.95 -0.71 -20.31
CA PRO A 190 3.85 0.02 -21.17
C PRO A 190 4.21 -0.78 -22.43
N SER A 191 4.74 -0.10 -23.46
CA SER A 191 5.25 -0.79 -24.63
C SER A 191 6.31 -1.83 -24.25
N GLU A 192 6.45 -2.88 -25.03
CA GLU A 192 7.43 -3.93 -24.76
C GLU A 192 8.86 -3.38 -24.70
N ASP A 193 9.21 -2.45 -25.59
CA ASP A 193 10.51 -1.79 -25.57
C ASP A 193 10.75 -0.99 -24.27
N ALA A 194 9.71 -0.36 -23.75
CA ALA A 194 9.79 0.33 -22.46
C ALA A 194 10.01 -0.66 -21.30
N LEU A 195 9.33 -1.81 -21.31
CA LEU A 195 9.51 -2.86 -20.30
C LEU A 195 10.91 -3.48 -20.37
N ILE A 196 11.40 -3.76 -21.58
CA ILE A 196 12.77 -4.23 -21.82
C ILE A 196 13.77 -3.22 -21.27
N GLY A 197 13.59 -1.93 -21.59
CA GLY A 197 14.45 -0.86 -21.07
C GLY A 197 14.40 -0.73 -19.53
N GLU A 198 13.25 -0.99 -18.91
CA GLU A 198 13.15 -1.02 -17.44
C GLU A 198 13.90 -2.21 -16.83
N LEU A 199 13.85 -3.38 -17.46
CA LEU A 199 14.58 -4.56 -17.00
C LEU A 199 16.09 -4.44 -17.21
N HIS A 200 16.56 -3.79 -18.29
CA HIS A 200 17.97 -3.43 -18.44
C HIS A 200 18.42 -2.52 -17.29
N ARG A 201 17.66 -1.45 -17.00
CA ARG A 201 17.97 -0.58 -15.84
C ARG A 201 17.97 -1.33 -14.51
N PHE A 202 17.09 -2.31 -14.34
CA PHE A 202 17.09 -3.18 -13.17
C PHE A 202 18.36 -4.04 -13.10
N ALA A 203 18.78 -4.65 -14.20
CA ALA A 203 20.00 -5.45 -14.27
C ALA A 203 21.26 -4.59 -14.01
N GLU A 204 21.34 -3.41 -14.61
CA GLU A 204 22.41 -2.43 -14.37
C GLU A 204 22.47 -1.97 -12.91
N TYR A 205 21.30 -1.75 -12.30
CA TYR A 205 21.21 -1.45 -10.87
C TYR A 205 21.78 -2.58 -10.01
N MET A 206 21.52 -3.85 -10.36
CA MET A 206 22.11 -5.01 -9.68
C MET A 206 23.64 -5.01 -9.79
N GLN A 207 24.19 -4.72 -10.97
CA GLN A 207 25.64 -4.61 -11.16
C GLN A 207 26.25 -3.47 -10.31
N GLN A 208 25.58 -2.30 -10.29
CA GLN A 208 26.02 -1.16 -9.46
C GLN A 208 25.99 -1.52 -7.98
N LYS A 209 24.91 -2.19 -7.54
CA LYS A 209 24.74 -2.63 -6.16
C LYS A 209 25.81 -3.64 -5.73
N ASN A 210 26.27 -4.49 -6.65
CA ASN A 210 27.40 -5.39 -6.37
C ASN A 210 28.70 -4.65 -6.05
N ARG A 211 28.91 -3.50 -6.70
CA ARG A 211 30.10 -2.65 -6.55
C ARG A 211 29.94 -1.57 -5.48
N ALA A 212 28.72 -1.41 -4.94
CA ALA A 212 28.42 -0.40 -3.96
C ALA A 212 29.19 -0.63 -2.66
N LYS A 213 29.85 0.42 -2.19
CA LYS A 213 30.60 0.39 -0.93
C LYS A 213 29.64 0.56 0.24
N ALA A 214 29.84 -0.21 1.29
CA ALA A 214 29.15 0.02 2.54
C ALA A 214 29.58 1.37 3.13
N VAL A 215 28.60 2.12 3.63
CA VAL A 215 28.80 3.43 4.24
C VAL A 215 28.27 3.39 5.66
N GLU A 216 29.08 3.95 6.56
CA GLU A 216 28.67 4.31 7.91
C GLU A 216 28.79 5.83 8.01
N ASP A 217 27.66 6.52 8.21
CA ASP A 217 27.63 7.98 8.20
C ASP A 217 26.50 8.51 9.07
N LEU A 218 26.82 9.44 9.93
CA LEU A 218 25.83 10.25 10.65
C LEU A 218 25.64 11.55 9.88
N TYR A 219 24.72 11.51 8.94
CA TYR A 219 24.48 12.62 8.04
C TYR A 219 23.39 13.56 8.56
N ILE A 220 23.68 14.86 8.59
CA ILE A 220 22.70 15.90 8.89
C ILE A 220 22.71 16.90 7.73
N GLY A 221 21.57 16.95 7.00
CA GLY A 221 21.47 17.82 5.83
C GLY A 221 20.27 17.55 4.95
N PRO A 222 20.22 18.15 3.76
CA PRO A 222 19.14 17.94 2.82
C PRO A 222 19.18 16.54 2.20
N VAL A 223 18.01 15.94 2.03
CA VAL A 223 17.82 14.63 1.37
C VAL A 223 16.75 14.75 0.32
N LEU A 224 17.00 14.19 -0.86
CA LEU A 224 16.06 14.15 -1.98
C LEU A 224 15.48 12.73 -2.09
N TYR A 225 14.16 12.60 -1.93
CA TYR A 225 13.44 11.37 -2.20
C TYR A 225 12.88 11.40 -3.61
N GLU A 226 13.09 10.35 -4.39
CA GLU A 226 12.68 10.28 -5.80
C GLU A 226 11.86 9.04 -6.13
N ASP A 227 10.94 9.24 -7.08
CA ASP A 227 10.07 8.21 -7.67
C ASP A 227 9.28 7.43 -6.60
N ASP A 228 9.32 6.10 -6.59
CA ASP A 228 8.59 5.28 -5.61
C ASP A 228 8.98 5.60 -4.16
N ALA A 229 10.22 6.02 -3.91
CA ALA A 229 10.66 6.40 -2.57
C ALA A 229 9.93 7.66 -2.07
N ALA A 230 9.68 8.63 -2.94
CA ALA A 230 8.88 9.81 -2.60
C ALA A 230 7.42 9.44 -2.35
N MET A 231 6.85 8.58 -3.17
CA MET A 231 5.48 8.08 -3.02
C MET A 231 5.31 7.29 -1.74
N GLU A 232 6.22 6.34 -1.44
CA GLU A 232 6.13 5.50 -0.24
C GLU A 232 6.25 6.33 1.04
N LEU A 233 7.16 7.32 1.06
CA LEU A 233 7.26 8.27 2.17
C LEU A 233 5.94 9.01 2.40
N LEU A 234 5.33 9.54 1.34
CA LEU A 234 4.04 10.22 1.44
C LEU A 234 2.94 9.27 1.91
N ALA A 235 2.86 8.07 1.32
CA ALA A 235 1.86 7.07 1.70
C ALA A 235 1.96 6.68 3.18
N GLU A 236 3.17 6.47 3.70
CA GLU A 236 3.43 6.21 5.11
C GLU A 236 2.91 7.36 5.99
N LYS A 237 3.29 8.60 5.67
CA LYS A 237 2.88 9.76 6.48
C LYS A 237 1.38 10.06 6.36
N ILE A 238 0.76 9.80 5.21
CA ILE A 238 -0.69 9.91 5.04
C ILE A 238 -1.40 8.86 5.90
N ALA A 239 -0.94 7.62 5.90
CA ALA A 239 -1.52 6.54 6.70
C ALA A 239 -1.50 6.82 8.20
N ASP A 240 -0.52 7.57 8.68
CA ASP A 240 -0.44 8.01 10.06
C ASP A 240 -1.67 8.81 10.53
N TYR A 241 -2.36 9.49 9.63
CA TYR A 241 -3.45 10.41 9.97
C TYR A 241 -4.78 10.10 9.27
N SER A 242 -4.75 9.46 8.09
CA SER A 242 -5.93 9.35 7.22
C SER A 242 -6.96 8.33 7.68
N HIS A 243 -6.59 7.38 8.52
CA HIS A 243 -7.48 6.28 8.91
C HIS A 243 -8.12 6.57 10.26
N SER A 244 -9.43 6.46 10.33
CA SER A 244 -10.12 6.35 11.61
C SER A 244 -10.00 4.92 12.10
N TYR A 245 -9.32 4.72 13.21
CA TYR A 245 -9.31 3.42 13.86
C TYR A 245 -10.61 3.22 14.64
N TRP A 246 -11.06 1.99 14.60
CA TRP A 246 -12.08 1.54 15.51
C TRP A 246 -11.54 1.53 16.94
N ILE A 247 -12.16 2.32 17.81
CA ILE A 247 -11.75 2.42 19.20
C ILE A 247 -12.29 1.20 19.93
N SER A 248 -11.48 0.14 20.03
CA SER A 248 -11.80 -0.95 20.94
C SER A 248 -11.65 -0.45 22.39
N ILE A 249 -12.44 -0.99 23.31
CA ILE A 249 -12.34 -0.67 24.75
C ILE A 249 -10.93 -0.92 25.29
N ARG A 250 -10.20 -1.87 24.70
CA ARG A 250 -8.84 -2.22 25.12
C ARG A 250 -7.78 -1.25 24.60
N ASN A 251 -8.06 -0.56 23.49
CA ASN A 251 -7.12 0.37 22.84
C ASN A 251 -7.67 1.80 22.88
N GLN A 252 -7.70 2.40 24.08
CA GLN A 252 -8.02 3.82 24.24
C GLN A 252 -6.94 4.75 23.65
N SER A 253 -5.85 4.18 23.10
CA SER A 253 -4.69 4.95 22.64
C SER A 253 -4.87 5.57 21.25
N ASP A 254 -5.83 5.13 20.43
CA ASP A 254 -5.99 5.73 19.13
C ASP A 254 -6.81 7.01 19.16
N ARG A 255 -6.08 8.07 19.37
CA ARG A 255 -6.58 9.43 19.49
C ARG A 255 -6.39 10.23 18.21
N LYS A 256 -6.40 9.58 17.05
CA LYS A 256 -6.15 10.27 15.75
C LYS A 256 -7.16 11.38 15.48
N HIS A 257 -8.41 11.25 15.96
CA HIS A 257 -9.39 12.34 15.91
C HIS A 257 -8.90 13.67 16.55
N ARG A 258 -7.93 13.61 17.48
CA ARG A 258 -7.32 14.80 18.08
C ARG A 258 -6.51 15.64 17.09
N TYR A 259 -6.15 15.05 15.96
CA TYR A 259 -5.44 15.77 14.90
C TYR A 259 -6.39 16.45 13.91
N LEU A 260 -7.70 16.17 13.96
CA LEU A 260 -8.68 16.90 13.15
C LEU A 260 -8.60 18.41 13.42
N GLY A 261 -8.52 19.18 12.36
CA GLY A 261 -8.31 20.63 12.42
C GLY A 261 -6.89 21.08 12.75
N LYS A 262 -5.95 20.17 13.01
CA LYS A 262 -4.57 20.51 13.31
C LYS A 262 -3.64 20.36 12.12
N GLN A 263 -2.53 21.11 12.20
CA GLN A 263 -1.42 21.00 11.23
C GLN A 263 -0.70 19.68 11.42
N VAL A 264 -0.78 18.79 10.43
CA VAL A 264 -0.14 17.47 10.43
C VAL A 264 0.89 17.33 9.31
N PHE A 265 0.75 18.13 8.25
CA PHE A 265 1.65 18.16 7.10
C PHE A 265 2.20 19.57 6.90
N PRO A 266 3.24 19.74 6.07
CA PRO A 266 3.68 21.07 5.63
C PRO A 266 2.52 21.87 5.03
N PRO A 267 2.43 23.19 5.33
CA PRO A 267 1.32 24.03 4.85
C PRO A 267 1.21 24.11 3.32
N ALA A 268 2.27 23.76 2.61
CA ALA A 268 2.26 23.71 1.16
C ALA A 268 1.52 22.51 0.58
N LEU A 269 1.33 21.43 1.37
CA LEU A 269 0.77 20.18 0.89
C LEU A 269 -0.72 20.03 1.13
N SER A 270 -1.37 19.41 0.18
CA SER A 270 -2.75 18.91 0.28
C SER A 270 -2.82 17.47 -0.22
N VAL A 271 -3.69 16.68 0.42
CA VAL A 271 -3.98 15.28 0.05
C VAL A 271 -5.47 15.14 -0.14
N CYS A 272 -5.87 14.68 -1.31
CA CYS A 272 -7.27 14.44 -1.65
C CYS A 272 -7.50 12.96 -1.97
N GLN A 273 -8.56 12.38 -1.42
CA GLN A 273 -9.10 11.13 -1.93
C GLN A 273 -9.91 11.44 -3.19
N LEU A 274 -9.68 10.67 -4.25
CA LEU A 274 -10.41 10.76 -5.51
C LEU A 274 -11.40 9.58 -5.61
N GLY A 275 -12.66 9.83 -5.28
CA GLY A 275 -13.67 8.75 -5.23
C GLY A 275 -14.24 8.36 -6.58
N ASN A 276 -14.12 9.23 -7.59
CA ASN A 276 -14.77 9.05 -8.89
C ASN A 276 -13.79 8.78 -10.05
N ASP A 277 -12.49 8.89 -9.82
CA ASP A 277 -11.51 8.86 -10.90
C ASP A 277 -10.96 7.43 -11.07
N SER A 278 -11.26 6.81 -12.20
CA SER A 278 -10.76 5.49 -12.58
C SER A 278 -9.50 5.55 -13.43
N VAL A 279 -9.20 6.71 -14.01
CA VAL A 279 -8.06 6.96 -14.90
C VAL A 279 -7.46 8.32 -14.59
N TYR A 280 -6.14 8.43 -14.58
CA TYR A 280 -5.42 9.68 -14.47
C TYR A 280 -4.28 9.72 -15.49
N ASN A 281 -4.22 10.77 -16.32
CA ASN A 281 -3.25 10.92 -17.42
C ASN A 281 -3.09 9.64 -18.28
N GLY A 282 -4.22 8.99 -18.60
CA GLY A 282 -4.25 7.77 -19.40
C GLY A 282 -3.91 6.48 -18.63
N VAL A 283 -3.51 6.57 -17.36
CA VAL A 283 -3.20 5.41 -16.52
C VAL A 283 -4.43 4.99 -15.71
N LYS A 284 -4.83 3.73 -15.84
CA LYS A 284 -5.91 3.15 -15.04
C LYS A 284 -5.47 3.00 -13.58
N LEU A 285 -6.32 3.42 -12.66
CA LEU A 285 -6.03 3.44 -11.22
C LEU A 285 -6.59 2.19 -10.55
N LEU A 286 -5.71 1.33 -10.02
CA LEU A 286 -6.11 0.08 -9.37
C LEU A 286 -6.95 0.29 -8.10
N GLY A 287 -6.80 1.43 -7.46
CA GLY A 287 -7.58 1.77 -6.27
C GLY A 287 -9.03 2.19 -6.52
N TYR A 288 -9.42 2.41 -7.77
CA TYR A 288 -10.78 2.86 -8.09
C TYR A 288 -11.83 1.82 -7.71
N ARG A 289 -12.92 2.29 -7.10
CA ARG A 289 -14.07 1.48 -6.70
C ARG A 289 -15.36 2.25 -6.95
N GLN A 290 -16.38 1.57 -7.45
CA GLN A 290 -17.70 2.18 -7.59
C GLN A 290 -18.44 2.29 -6.26
N VAL A 291 -18.28 1.26 -5.41
CA VAL A 291 -18.80 1.23 -4.05
C VAL A 291 -17.78 0.56 -3.13
N ASP A 292 -17.86 0.84 -1.85
CA ASP A 292 -17.11 0.12 -0.82
C ASP A 292 -17.84 -1.19 -0.42
N ALA A 293 -17.31 -1.88 0.58
CA ALA A 293 -17.88 -3.13 1.03
C ALA A 293 -19.31 -3.01 1.63
N ASP A 294 -19.70 -1.82 2.05
CA ASP A 294 -21.07 -1.55 2.55
C ASP A 294 -22.00 -0.99 1.47
N GLY A 295 -21.56 -0.94 0.22
CA GLY A 295 -22.33 -0.37 -0.89
C GLY A 295 -22.34 1.15 -0.91
N THR A 296 -21.48 1.79 -0.14
CA THR A 296 -21.34 3.26 -0.13
C THR A 296 -20.36 3.70 -1.22
N LYS A 297 -20.76 4.69 -2.01
CA LYS A 297 -19.87 5.27 -3.03
C LYS A 297 -18.73 6.03 -2.36
N PRO A 298 -17.45 5.76 -2.72
CA PRO A 298 -16.33 6.54 -2.22
C PRO A 298 -16.48 8.03 -2.56
N LYS A 299 -16.18 8.88 -1.58
CA LYS A 299 -16.30 10.34 -1.74
C LYS A 299 -14.98 10.93 -2.22
N THR A 300 -15.06 11.88 -3.14
CA THR A 300 -13.93 12.78 -3.38
C THR A 300 -13.93 13.82 -2.27
N LEU A 301 -12.87 13.83 -1.46
CA LEU A 301 -12.78 14.69 -0.29
C LEU A 301 -11.33 15.04 0.07
N PRO A 302 -11.07 16.25 0.58
CA PRO A 302 -9.76 16.62 1.09
C PRO A 302 -9.52 15.91 2.42
N ILE A 303 -8.51 15.03 2.47
CA ILE A 303 -8.04 14.42 3.71
C ILE A 303 -7.21 15.44 4.47
N ILE A 304 -6.24 16.04 3.77
CA ILE A 304 -5.37 17.09 4.29
C ILE A 304 -5.47 18.29 3.34
N GLU A 305 -5.76 19.45 3.85
CA GLU A 305 -5.82 20.70 3.09
C GLU A 305 -4.84 21.72 3.67
N LYS A 306 -3.90 22.17 2.85
CA LYS A 306 -2.83 23.09 3.27
C LYS A 306 -2.16 22.63 4.58
N GLY A 307 -1.89 21.32 4.68
CA GLY A 307 -1.27 20.66 5.81
C GLY A 307 -2.19 20.38 7.00
N ILE A 308 -3.43 20.84 7.00
CA ILE A 308 -4.40 20.64 8.09
C ILE A 308 -5.24 19.40 7.82
N LEU A 309 -5.32 18.47 8.79
CA LEU A 309 -6.19 17.30 8.68
C LEU A 309 -7.66 17.72 8.71
N LYS A 310 -8.38 17.47 7.63
CA LYS A 310 -9.79 17.83 7.46
C LYS A 310 -10.72 16.65 7.66
N HIS A 311 -10.35 15.49 7.11
CA HIS A 311 -11.18 14.29 7.16
C HIS A 311 -10.32 13.06 7.43
N MET A 312 -10.95 12.06 8.03
CA MET A 312 -10.41 10.70 8.10
C MET A 312 -11.29 9.78 7.25
N LEU A 313 -10.70 8.71 6.77
CA LEU A 313 -11.42 7.68 6.01
C LEU A 313 -12.21 6.80 6.97
N THR A 314 -13.47 6.58 6.67
CA THR A 314 -14.40 5.81 7.49
C THR A 314 -15.25 4.88 6.64
N GLY A 315 -15.64 3.76 7.21
CA GLY A 315 -16.73 2.92 6.74
C GLY A 315 -18.00 3.18 7.56
N ARG A 316 -18.77 2.11 7.82
CA ARG A 316 -20.00 2.16 8.59
C ARG A 316 -19.79 2.37 10.10
N THR A 317 -18.57 2.17 10.59
CA THR A 317 -18.23 2.44 12.00
C THR A 317 -17.88 3.92 12.14
N PRO A 318 -18.69 4.73 12.86
CA PRO A 318 -18.39 6.13 13.07
C PRO A 318 -17.16 6.32 13.94
N SER A 319 -16.50 7.47 13.80
CA SER A 319 -15.47 7.91 14.74
C SER A 319 -15.74 9.34 15.19
N LEU A 320 -15.10 9.76 16.28
CA LEU A 320 -15.19 11.14 16.75
C LEU A 320 -14.74 12.10 15.63
N GLY A 321 -15.59 13.08 15.34
CA GLY A 321 -15.37 14.05 14.24
C GLY A 321 -15.65 13.53 12.83
N CYS A 322 -15.93 12.23 12.66
CA CYS A 322 -16.25 11.62 11.36
C CYS A 322 -17.46 10.67 11.49
N PRO A 323 -18.69 11.20 11.70
CA PRO A 323 -19.86 10.38 12.01
C PRO A 323 -20.48 9.68 10.79
N ALA A 324 -20.05 10.02 9.59
CA ALA A 324 -20.60 9.47 8.35
C ALA A 324 -19.56 8.70 7.56
N SER A 325 -19.98 7.63 6.90
CA SER A 325 -19.11 6.86 5.99
C SER A 325 -18.60 7.74 4.85
N THR A 326 -17.34 7.59 4.55
CA THR A 326 -16.66 8.19 3.39
C THR A 326 -16.57 7.23 2.20
N GLY A 327 -17.15 6.03 2.31
CA GLY A 327 -17.11 5.01 1.27
C GLY A 327 -15.77 4.25 1.24
N ASN A 328 -15.22 3.97 2.42
CA ASN A 328 -13.90 3.34 2.54
C ASN A 328 -13.92 2.00 3.30
N GLU A 329 -15.08 1.38 3.49
CA GLU A 329 -15.15 0.05 4.10
C GLU A 329 -14.46 -0.99 3.19
N HIS A 330 -13.66 -1.84 3.78
CA HIS A 330 -12.89 -2.85 3.06
C HIS A 330 -13.65 -4.17 2.90
N PHE A 331 -13.45 -4.85 1.75
CA PHE A 331 -13.93 -6.22 1.56
C PHE A 331 -13.04 -7.25 2.26
N ASP A 332 -11.84 -6.88 2.59
CA ASP A 332 -10.82 -7.81 3.02
C ASP A 332 -11.04 -8.24 4.47
N GLY A 333 -11.65 -9.41 4.63
CA GLY A 333 -11.70 -10.12 5.90
C GLY A 333 -10.41 -10.85 6.24
N LEU A 334 -9.39 -10.83 5.37
CA LEU A 334 -8.13 -11.56 5.55
C LEU A 334 -7.04 -10.71 6.22
N SER A 335 -7.21 -9.40 6.30
CA SER A 335 -6.28 -8.54 7.00
C SER A 335 -6.33 -8.81 8.51
N ARG A 336 -5.32 -9.48 9.03
CA ARG A 336 -5.15 -9.72 10.47
C ARG A 336 -4.83 -8.45 11.27
N THR A 337 -4.56 -7.34 10.58
CA THR A 337 -4.22 -6.07 11.19
C THR A 337 -5.39 -5.11 11.04
N LEU A 338 -5.92 -4.64 12.15
CA LEU A 338 -6.94 -3.58 12.23
C LEU A 338 -6.50 -2.29 11.50
N GLU A 339 -5.22 -2.18 11.19
CA GLU A 339 -4.58 -1.01 10.59
C GLU A 339 -4.97 -0.77 9.14
N THR A 340 -5.48 -1.76 8.44
CA THR A 340 -5.80 -1.68 7.00
C THR A 340 -7.29 -1.64 6.67
N ARG A 341 -8.16 -1.52 7.65
CA ARG A 341 -9.61 -1.63 7.45
C ARG A 341 -10.19 -0.52 6.57
N TYR A 342 -9.66 0.69 6.67
CA TYR A 342 -10.12 1.84 5.91
C TYR A 342 -9.00 2.41 5.08
N THR A 343 -8.89 2.03 3.83
CA THR A 343 -7.89 2.56 2.91
C THR A 343 -8.53 3.41 1.83
N ALA A 344 -7.88 4.52 1.46
CA ALA A 344 -8.25 5.21 0.25
C ALA A 344 -8.00 4.28 -0.94
N GLY A 345 -8.93 4.29 -1.87
CA GLY A 345 -8.72 3.65 -3.15
C GLY A 345 -7.73 4.43 -4.01
N VAL A 346 -7.94 5.74 -4.13
CA VAL A 346 -7.09 6.63 -4.92
C VAL A 346 -6.78 7.90 -4.13
N PHE A 347 -5.49 8.22 -4.03
CA PHE A 347 -4.99 9.47 -3.46
C PHE A 347 -4.34 10.35 -4.51
N ARG A 348 -4.45 11.66 -4.33
CA ARG A 348 -3.59 12.63 -5.01
C ARG A 348 -2.95 13.56 -3.99
N VAL A 349 -1.64 13.71 -4.08
CA VAL A 349 -0.86 14.67 -3.29
C VAL A 349 -0.51 15.85 -4.17
N THR A 350 -0.83 17.04 -3.72
CA THR A 350 -0.57 18.29 -4.44
C THR A 350 0.13 19.32 -3.56
N SER A 351 0.75 20.31 -4.19
CA SER A 351 1.30 21.48 -3.50
C SER A 351 0.78 22.76 -4.11
N ASN A 352 0.63 23.78 -3.29
CA ASN A 352 0.34 25.14 -3.78
C ASN A 352 1.58 25.88 -4.30
N ARG A 353 2.79 25.30 -4.13
CA ARG A 353 4.08 25.84 -4.57
C ARG A 353 4.99 24.75 -5.15
N PRO A 354 4.52 23.99 -6.16
CA PRO A 354 5.34 22.94 -6.75
C PRO A 354 6.48 23.55 -7.56
N VAL A 355 7.61 22.87 -7.59
CA VAL A 355 8.83 23.33 -8.26
C VAL A 355 9.19 22.36 -9.38
N PRO A 356 9.51 22.82 -10.61
CA PRO A 356 10.04 21.91 -11.63
C PRO A 356 11.22 21.08 -11.09
N TYR A 357 11.25 19.79 -11.40
CA TYR A 357 12.25 18.86 -10.86
C TYR A 357 13.68 19.37 -11.04
N SER A 358 14.02 19.91 -12.21
CA SER A 358 15.35 20.46 -12.47
C SER A 358 15.74 21.62 -11.54
N LYS A 359 14.74 22.44 -11.13
CA LYS A 359 14.95 23.51 -10.14
C LYS A 359 15.00 22.93 -8.72
N LEU A 360 14.23 21.89 -8.43
CA LEU A 360 14.24 21.20 -7.14
C LEU A 360 15.61 20.56 -6.88
N TYR A 361 16.16 19.86 -7.87
CA TYR A 361 17.48 19.26 -7.80
C TYR A 361 18.59 20.33 -7.56
N LYS A 362 18.51 21.45 -8.27
CA LYS A 362 19.43 22.58 -8.03
C LYS A 362 19.31 23.17 -6.61
N ARG A 363 18.09 23.25 -6.08
CA ARG A 363 17.87 23.68 -4.68
C ARG A 363 18.46 22.70 -3.68
N PHE A 364 18.29 21.41 -3.93
CA PHE A 364 18.88 20.34 -3.12
C PHE A 364 20.40 20.48 -3.02
N LEU A 365 21.11 20.57 -4.16
CA LEU A 365 22.56 20.76 -4.16
C LEU A 365 22.99 22.07 -3.51
N LYS A 366 22.23 23.15 -3.75
CA LYS A 366 22.53 24.45 -3.14
C LYS A 366 22.35 24.43 -1.61
N ALA A 367 21.33 23.75 -1.10
CA ALA A 367 21.09 23.61 0.33
C ALA A 367 22.25 22.85 0.99
N ALA A 368 22.70 21.74 0.39
CA ALA A 368 23.83 20.97 0.88
C ALA A 368 25.14 21.78 0.89
N LYS A 369 25.44 22.52 -0.18
CA LYS A 369 26.61 23.42 -0.24
C LYS A 369 26.53 24.53 0.82
N LYS A 370 25.34 25.11 1.05
CA LYS A 370 25.13 26.14 2.07
C LYS A 370 25.34 25.60 3.48
N ALA A 371 25.04 24.34 3.72
CA ALA A 371 25.29 23.64 4.99
C ALA A 371 26.78 23.26 5.18
N GLY A 372 27.65 23.56 4.22
CA GLY A 372 29.09 23.25 4.30
C GLY A 372 29.41 21.77 4.13
N LEU A 373 28.50 21.00 3.52
CA LEU A 373 28.67 19.56 3.32
C LEU A 373 29.57 19.28 2.11
N GLU A 374 30.28 18.14 2.15
CA GLU A 374 31.07 17.65 1.02
C GLU A 374 30.24 16.75 0.10
N HIS A 375 29.22 16.08 0.66
CA HIS A 375 28.30 15.21 -0.05
C HIS A 375 26.87 15.33 0.48
N THR A 376 25.92 14.75 -0.26
CA THR A 376 24.51 14.68 0.13
C THR A 376 23.91 13.39 -0.40
N TYR A 377 22.66 13.08 -0.01
CA TYR A 377 22.02 11.80 -0.33
C TYR A 377 20.73 11.96 -1.10
N ILE A 378 20.56 11.08 -2.11
CA ILE A 378 19.30 10.83 -2.79
C ILE A 378 18.83 9.43 -2.40
N ILE A 379 17.56 9.33 -2.04
CA ILE A 379 16.88 8.05 -1.81
C ILE A 379 15.98 7.83 -3.02
N ARG A 380 16.37 6.93 -3.90
CA ARG A 380 15.66 6.64 -5.15
C ARG A 380 15.11 5.21 -5.11
N LYS A 381 13.90 5.05 -5.61
CA LYS A 381 13.31 3.73 -5.85
C LYS A 381 12.51 3.80 -7.13
N ASN A 382 12.73 2.87 -8.04
CA ASN A 382 12.01 2.78 -9.29
C ASN A 382 11.57 1.35 -9.52
N ARG A 383 10.40 0.99 -9.00
CA ARG A 383 9.82 -0.36 -9.07
C ARG A 383 10.73 -1.47 -8.55
N THR A 384 11.80 -1.11 -7.87
CA THR A 384 12.78 -2.03 -7.28
C THR A 384 12.57 -2.16 -5.78
N SER A 385 13.12 -3.19 -5.18
CA SER A 385 13.18 -3.36 -3.73
C SER A 385 14.57 -3.90 -3.38
N PRO A 386 15.28 -3.31 -2.41
CA PRO A 386 14.95 -2.13 -1.62
C PRO A 386 15.24 -0.80 -2.33
N TYR A 387 15.44 0.27 -1.58
CA TYR A 387 15.81 1.59 -2.09
C TYR A 387 17.27 1.60 -2.58
N ALA A 388 17.54 2.47 -3.56
CA ALA A 388 18.88 2.89 -3.90
C ALA A 388 19.27 4.11 -3.03
N LEU A 389 20.29 3.98 -2.21
CA LEU A 389 20.92 5.09 -1.51
C LEU A 389 22.05 5.63 -2.38
N ILE A 390 21.93 6.86 -2.82
CA ILE A 390 22.86 7.50 -3.75
C ILE A 390 23.55 8.64 -3.05
N ARG A 391 24.86 8.56 -2.94
CA ARG A 391 25.71 9.64 -2.45
C ARG A 391 26.09 10.56 -3.60
N VAL A 392 25.88 11.86 -3.43
CA VAL A 392 26.22 12.88 -4.43
C VAL A 392 27.40 13.68 -3.91
N ASP A 393 28.53 13.62 -4.59
CA ASP A 393 29.68 14.47 -4.32
C ASP A 393 29.42 15.91 -4.79
N LEU A 394 29.50 16.86 -3.89
CA LEU A 394 29.16 18.27 -4.19
C LEU A 394 30.19 19.03 -4.94
N SER A 395 31.44 18.54 -5.02
CA SER A 395 32.54 19.16 -5.79
C SER A 395 32.43 18.78 -7.27
N THR A 396 32.17 17.52 -7.56
CA THR A 396 32.14 16.96 -8.92
C THR A 396 30.71 16.80 -9.49
N GLY A 397 29.69 16.73 -8.60
CA GLY A 397 28.33 16.39 -8.98
C GLY A 397 28.14 14.90 -9.31
N LYS A 398 29.13 14.05 -9.03
CA LYS A 398 29.05 12.61 -9.31
C LYS A 398 28.07 11.92 -8.35
N GLU A 399 27.15 11.14 -8.90
CA GLU A 399 26.28 10.23 -8.16
C GLU A 399 26.96 8.86 -8.04
N GLU A 400 26.96 8.27 -6.85
CA GLU A 400 27.48 6.94 -6.55
C GLU A 400 26.50 6.17 -5.70
N LEU A 401 26.12 4.96 -6.14
CA LEU A 401 25.31 4.05 -5.34
C LEU A 401 26.16 3.54 -4.17
N VAL A 402 25.63 3.66 -2.96
CA VAL A 402 26.25 3.18 -1.72
C VAL A 402 25.33 2.22 -0.98
N GLU A 403 25.90 1.37 -0.14
CA GLU A 403 25.12 0.47 0.71
C GLU A 403 25.04 1.02 2.12
N GLY A 404 23.80 1.09 2.61
CA GLY A 404 23.51 1.47 3.98
C GLY A 404 22.02 1.41 4.24
N ASN A 405 21.67 1.13 5.48
CA ASN A 405 20.31 1.28 5.98
C ASN A 405 20.18 2.68 6.59
N TYR A 406 19.00 3.26 6.48
CA TYR A 406 18.71 4.55 7.08
C TYR A 406 17.32 4.54 7.73
N ASN A 407 17.10 5.44 8.67
CA ASN A 407 15.80 5.58 9.32
C ASN A 407 14.86 6.46 8.50
N SER A 408 13.59 6.06 8.37
CA SER A 408 12.55 6.91 7.77
C SER A 408 12.41 8.21 8.55
N PRO A 409 12.13 9.35 7.88
CA PRO A 409 11.94 10.63 8.56
C PRO A 409 10.87 10.55 9.63
N SER A 410 11.15 11.14 10.79
CA SER A 410 10.15 11.33 11.82
C SER A 410 9.01 12.25 11.34
N ARG A 411 7.88 12.27 12.04
CA ARG A 411 6.77 13.18 11.72
C ARG A 411 7.20 14.66 11.78
N GLU A 412 8.05 15.02 12.71
CA GLU A 412 8.53 16.39 12.87
C GLU A 412 9.52 16.79 11.77
N GLN A 413 10.39 15.89 11.34
CA GLN A 413 11.26 16.11 10.19
C GLN A 413 10.45 16.26 8.89
N PHE A 414 9.42 15.43 8.70
CA PHE A 414 8.55 15.53 7.54
C PHE A 414 7.76 16.85 7.49
N LYS A 415 7.32 17.38 8.62
CA LYS A 415 6.67 18.71 8.68
C LYS A 415 7.56 19.86 8.22
N ARG A 416 8.88 19.69 8.30
CA ARG A 416 9.90 20.65 7.84
C ARG A 416 10.27 20.45 6.36
N MET A 417 9.48 19.72 5.61
CA MET A 417 9.69 19.50 4.18
C MET A 417 9.77 20.84 3.44
N HIS A 418 10.80 20.99 2.59
CA HIS A 418 11.07 22.23 1.91
C HIS A 418 10.28 22.42 0.63
N ALA A 419 10.28 21.42 -0.25
CA ALA A 419 9.63 21.53 -1.55
C ALA A 419 9.31 20.14 -2.15
N ILE A 420 8.38 20.14 -3.11
CA ILE A 420 8.07 18.97 -3.94
C ILE A 420 8.16 19.34 -5.42
N SER A 421 8.35 18.32 -6.25
CA SER A 421 8.36 18.49 -7.70
C SER A 421 6.98 18.86 -8.24
N LYS A 422 6.98 19.57 -9.39
CA LYS A 422 5.76 19.84 -10.17
C LYS A 422 5.32 18.59 -10.94
N GLU A 423 6.28 17.81 -11.39
CA GLU A 423 6.06 16.57 -12.11
C GLU A 423 5.43 15.55 -11.16
N GLU A 424 4.37 14.91 -11.62
CA GLU A 424 3.62 13.89 -10.91
C GLU A 424 3.83 12.53 -11.59
N ASN A 425 3.92 11.49 -10.79
CA ASN A 425 3.88 10.10 -11.23
C ASN A 425 2.61 9.43 -10.73
N VAL A 426 2.14 8.44 -11.47
CA VAL A 426 1.02 7.58 -11.10
C VAL A 426 1.55 6.22 -10.68
N TYR A 427 1.23 5.82 -9.48
CA TYR A 427 1.63 4.54 -8.90
C TYR A 427 0.42 3.67 -8.64
N ASN A 428 0.48 2.45 -9.13
CA ASN A 428 -0.47 1.41 -8.80
C ASN A 428 0.21 0.39 -7.89
N LEU A 429 -0.37 0.16 -6.74
CA LEU A 429 0.08 -0.84 -5.78
C LEU A 429 -1.00 -1.91 -5.67
N ASP A 430 -0.59 -3.16 -5.68
CA ASP A 430 -1.47 -4.29 -5.41
C ASP A 430 -0.83 -5.15 -4.31
N PRO A 431 -1.07 -4.80 -3.03
CA PRO A 431 -0.51 -5.56 -1.93
C PRO A 431 -1.06 -6.99 -1.94
N ALA A 432 -0.21 -7.95 -1.63
CA ALA A 432 -0.61 -9.35 -1.54
C ALA A 432 -1.77 -9.51 -0.54
N GLY A 433 -2.90 -10.01 -1.02
CA GLY A 433 -4.12 -10.24 -0.22
C GLY A 433 -4.98 -9.00 0.03
N GLY A 434 -4.67 -7.85 -0.58
CA GLY A 434 -5.45 -6.62 -0.47
C GLY A 434 -6.01 -6.15 -1.81
N LYS A 435 -6.80 -5.08 -1.77
CA LYS A 435 -7.24 -4.38 -2.98
C LYS A 435 -6.19 -3.40 -3.46
N GLY A 436 -6.14 -3.21 -4.77
CA GLY A 436 -5.30 -2.22 -5.41
C GLY A 436 -5.47 -0.81 -4.82
N LEU A 437 -4.39 -0.05 -4.87
CA LEU A 437 -4.30 1.33 -4.44
C LEU A 437 -3.70 2.15 -5.59
N GLY A 438 -4.30 3.29 -5.91
CA GLY A 438 -3.78 4.24 -6.87
C GLY A 438 -3.26 5.50 -6.15
N ILE A 439 -2.02 5.89 -6.42
CA ILE A 439 -1.43 7.09 -5.82
C ILE A 439 -0.90 8.00 -6.92
N ILE A 440 -1.38 9.25 -6.95
CA ILE A 440 -0.84 10.31 -7.77
C ILE A 440 0.05 11.15 -6.86
N SER A 441 1.34 11.08 -7.08
CA SER A 441 2.36 11.64 -6.18
C SER A 441 3.34 12.52 -6.95
N PRO A 442 3.87 13.58 -6.33
CA PRO A 442 5.03 14.28 -6.86
C PRO A 442 6.17 13.30 -7.13
N LYS A 443 6.90 13.53 -8.22
CA LYS A 443 8.06 12.72 -8.60
C LYS A 443 9.18 12.78 -7.54
N ALA A 444 9.35 13.93 -6.89
CA ALA A 444 10.42 14.10 -5.91
C ALA A 444 10.00 15.02 -4.75
N ILE A 445 10.62 14.77 -3.58
CA ILE A 445 10.44 15.52 -2.33
C ILE A 445 11.80 15.89 -1.77
N LEU A 446 11.99 17.16 -1.44
CA LEU A 446 13.17 17.67 -0.76
C LEU A 446 12.87 17.91 0.72
N LEU A 447 13.59 17.21 1.57
CA LEU A 447 13.67 17.46 3.02
C LEU A 447 14.99 18.13 3.32
N GLU A 448 15.02 19.26 4.06
CA GLU A 448 16.27 20.01 4.27
C GLU A 448 17.04 19.57 5.51
N ASP A 449 16.39 19.35 6.61
CA ASP A 449 17.04 19.08 7.91
C ASP A 449 16.87 17.62 8.30
N MET A 450 17.39 16.71 7.47
CA MET A 450 17.34 15.29 7.76
C MET A 450 18.54 14.87 8.59
N GLU A 451 18.25 14.05 9.60
CA GLU A 451 19.26 13.28 10.32
C GLU A 451 19.14 11.81 9.85
N LEU A 452 20.14 11.36 9.11
CA LEU A 452 20.23 9.99 8.65
C LEU A 452 21.36 9.29 9.39
N ASP A 453 21.03 8.33 10.21
CA ASP A 453 21.97 7.36 10.74
C ASP A 453 22.10 6.22 9.72
N ILE A 454 23.16 6.32 8.90
CA ILE A 454 23.42 5.34 7.85
C ILE A 454 24.35 4.28 8.41
N THR A 455 23.81 3.10 8.58
CA THR A 455 24.54 1.94 9.08
C THR A 455 24.77 0.93 7.96
N PRO A 456 25.90 0.20 7.96
CA PRO A 456 26.12 -0.86 6.99
C PRO A 456 24.97 -1.87 7.00
N SER A 457 24.52 -2.25 5.82
CA SER A 457 23.54 -3.33 5.71
C SER A 457 24.12 -4.60 6.29
N ARG A 458 23.60 -5.09 7.40
CA ARG A 458 23.91 -6.43 7.85
C ARG A 458 23.32 -7.40 6.83
N ALA A 459 24.15 -8.33 6.36
CA ALA A 459 23.67 -9.40 5.48
C ALA A 459 22.43 -10.06 6.12
N ARG A 460 21.27 -9.88 5.51
CA ARG A 460 20.09 -10.64 5.91
C ARG A 460 20.35 -12.07 5.49
N HIS A 461 20.50 -12.95 6.46
CA HIS A 461 20.53 -14.39 6.22
C HIS A 461 19.27 -14.82 5.43
N ILE A 462 19.46 -15.74 4.54
CA ILE A 462 18.65 -16.29 3.44
C ILE A 462 17.22 -16.78 3.83
N ASP A 463 16.69 -16.46 5.00
CA ASP A 463 15.40 -17.00 5.44
C ASP A 463 14.15 -16.44 4.71
N GLU A 464 14.27 -15.34 3.99
CA GLU A 464 13.15 -14.80 3.21
C GLU A 464 12.91 -15.50 1.84
N ALA A 465 13.89 -16.22 1.33
CA ALA A 465 13.73 -16.95 0.06
C ALA A 465 12.80 -18.17 0.15
N PHE A 466 12.51 -18.66 1.35
CA PHE A 466 11.60 -19.78 1.58
C PHE A 466 10.12 -19.40 1.71
N TYR A 467 9.80 -18.14 1.93
CA TYR A 467 8.41 -17.71 2.12
C TYR A 467 7.60 -17.62 0.81
N GLU A 468 8.23 -17.34 -0.32
CA GLU A 468 7.54 -17.25 -1.62
C GLU A 468 7.31 -18.59 -2.33
N LEU A 469 7.91 -19.67 -1.86
CA LEU A 469 7.70 -21.02 -2.41
C LEU A 469 6.52 -21.78 -1.78
N ARG A 470 5.88 -21.23 -0.75
CA ARG A 470 4.76 -21.86 -0.03
C ARG A 470 3.39 -21.25 -0.28
N HIS A 471 3.28 -20.27 -1.18
CA HIS A 471 1.96 -19.66 -1.50
C HIS A 471 1.68 -19.65 -2.99
#